data_b55df651e87f07cf03428f0f88f4d88c
#
_entry.id   b55df651e87f07cf03428f0f88f4d88c
#
_cell.length_a   1.000
_cell.length_b   1.000
_cell.length_c   1.000
_cell.angle_alpha   90.00
_cell.angle_beta   90.00
_cell.angle_gamma   90.00
#
_symmetry.space_group_name_H-M   'P 1'
#
loop_
_entity.id
_entity.type
_entity.pdbx_description
1 polymer ?
#
loop_
_entity_poly.entity_id
_entity_poly.type
_entity_poly.pdbx_seq_one_letter_code
_entity_poly.pdbx_strand_id
1 'polypeptide(L)'
;GTIRRCLRIRRLVQINSPYFLWKLYSFETIGYIVQLFNFTTIYLCTLPPWFNVCLAALFVVEAVFSAITIRSELTTRLRDSVVKVDIVLDAIDAAAPLIVIDLLRIRIPMSEMLQIILWPAISLLSKLRSIFMQVIRKRTADTTIRVSRALRSFEDMAATQQRAVPLPVRHGIFVATVVYAIFMAGLGVWVGIASSVSAEECRAQGAEYIWSNCFAKVPICNDFFAPDCNCAVVDIENHNMTRLPDVVNSMTALRRVKITNGPLKVLDDGFGGRAEKLSRVNMDFNRLTSLPKSFGSMESLHTVYMAFNEIDTVPEGFWKLPEIYWFDLSTDKLSRTF
;
A
#
# COMPACT_ATOMS: atom_id res chain seq x y z
N GLY A 1 43.79 -14.83 -14.99
CA GLY A 1 42.31 -14.90 -15.01
C GLY A 1 41.67 -14.09 -13.91
N THR A 2 42.16 -14.16 -12.69
CA THR A 2 41.61 -13.60 -11.46
C THR A 2 41.73 -12.08 -11.41
N ILE A 3 42.84 -11.53 -11.82
CA ILE A 3 43.05 -10.04 -11.83
C ILE A 3 42.14 -9.34 -12.84
N ARG A 4 41.90 -9.97 -14.02
CA ARG A 4 40.94 -9.43 -14.99
C ARG A 4 39.47 -9.47 -14.49
N ARG A 5 39.11 -10.50 -13.71
CA ARG A 5 37.78 -10.56 -13.05
C ARG A 5 37.63 -9.50 -11.97
N CYS A 6 38.61 -9.30 -11.09
CA CYS A 6 38.62 -8.23 -10.10
C CYS A 6 38.54 -6.85 -10.73
N LEU A 7 39.25 -6.58 -11.82
CA LEU A 7 39.16 -5.31 -12.56
C LEU A 7 37.80 -5.11 -13.24
N ARG A 8 37.16 -6.19 -13.73
CA ARG A 8 35.79 -6.13 -14.27
C ARG A 8 34.77 -5.84 -13.18
N ILE A 9 34.89 -6.47 -12.01
CA ILE A 9 34.02 -6.19 -10.84
C ILE A 9 34.26 -4.76 -10.31
N ARG A 10 35.51 -4.29 -10.28
CA ARG A 10 35.85 -2.91 -9.92
C ARG A 10 35.22 -1.88 -10.86
N ARG A 11 35.15 -2.14 -12.17
CA ARG A 11 34.47 -1.27 -13.15
C ARG A 11 32.96 -1.28 -13.00
N LEU A 12 32.35 -2.40 -12.60
CA LEU A 12 30.91 -2.53 -12.35
C LEU A 12 30.48 -1.80 -11.06
N VAL A 13 31.40 -1.61 -10.13
CA VAL A 13 31.15 -0.98 -8.81
C VAL A 13 31.52 0.51 -8.79
N GLN A 14 32.12 1.06 -9.84
CA GLN A 14 32.38 2.51 -9.90
C GLN A 14 31.08 3.29 -10.09
N ILE A 15 30.72 4.08 -9.07
CA ILE A 15 29.48 4.91 -9.00
C ILE A 15 29.35 5.89 -10.19
N ASN A 16 30.45 6.21 -10.88
CA ASN A 16 30.48 7.08 -12.05
C ASN A 16 30.59 6.29 -13.37
N SER A 17 30.39 4.95 -13.38
CA SER A 17 30.34 4.26 -14.66
C SER A 17 28.99 4.53 -15.33
N PRO A 18 28.92 4.68 -16.67
CA PRO A 18 27.66 4.80 -17.40
C PRO A 18 26.71 3.64 -17.07
N TYR A 19 27.26 2.48 -16.73
CA TYR A 19 26.52 1.31 -16.27
C TYR A 19 25.79 1.52 -14.92
N PHE A 20 26.37 2.33 -14.01
CA PHE A 20 25.76 2.62 -12.72
C PHE A 20 24.57 3.59 -12.88
N LEU A 21 24.73 4.63 -13.69
CA LEU A 21 23.65 5.58 -14.00
C LEU A 21 22.50 4.89 -14.74
N TRP A 22 22.79 4.04 -15.70
CA TRP A 22 21.80 3.21 -16.38
C TRP A 22 21.04 2.32 -15.41
N LYS A 23 21.76 1.68 -14.49
CA LYS A 23 21.17 0.85 -13.45
C LYS A 23 20.27 1.66 -12.52
N LEU A 24 20.71 2.84 -12.07
CA LEU A 24 19.94 3.72 -11.20
C LEU A 24 18.65 4.15 -11.89
N TYR A 25 18.71 4.66 -13.11
CA TYR A 25 17.53 5.10 -13.87
C TYR A 25 16.57 3.95 -14.21
N SER A 26 17.10 2.76 -14.50
CA SER A 26 16.25 1.57 -14.71
C SER A 26 15.51 1.19 -13.44
N PHE A 27 16.16 1.27 -12.28
CA PHE A 27 15.53 0.99 -10.99
C PHE A 27 14.44 2.01 -10.66
N GLU A 28 14.65 3.30 -10.90
CA GLU A 28 13.62 4.31 -10.68
C GLU A 28 12.40 4.09 -11.58
N THR A 29 12.61 3.82 -12.87
CA THR A 29 11.50 3.55 -13.81
C THR A 29 10.70 2.30 -13.42
N ILE A 30 11.39 1.24 -13.00
CA ILE A 30 10.73 0.03 -12.50
C ILE A 30 9.98 0.36 -11.20
N GLY A 31 10.56 1.22 -10.33
CA GLY A 31 9.93 1.70 -9.11
C GLY A 31 8.57 2.33 -9.36
N TYR A 32 8.48 3.24 -10.31
CA TYR A 32 7.22 3.89 -10.67
C TYR A 32 6.16 2.90 -11.16
N ILE A 33 6.57 1.89 -11.93
CA ILE A 33 5.65 0.83 -12.40
C ILE A 33 5.12 0.02 -11.21
N VAL A 34 5.99 -0.37 -10.27
CA VAL A 34 5.60 -1.15 -9.10
C VAL A 34 4.76 -0.31 -8.13
N GLN A 35 5.10 0.95 -7.90
CA GLN A 35 4.28 1.87 -7.09
C GLN A 35 2.89 2.04 -7.68
N LEU A 36 2.79 2.25 -9.00
CA LEU A 36 1.51 2.35 -9.70
C LEU A 36 0.70 1.06 -9.57
N PHE A 37 1.33 -0.09 -9.75
CA PHE A 37 0.68 -1.39 -9.61
C PHE A 37 0.16 -1.60 -8.18
N ASN A 38 0.98 -1.35 -7.15
CA ASN A 38 0.56 -1.46 -5.76
C ASN A 38 -0.56 -0.47 -5.42
N PHE A 39 -0.48 0.75 -5.94
CA PHE A 39 -1.50 1.77 -5.71
C PHE A 39 -2.85 1.31 -6.27
N THR A 40 -2.89 0.84 -7.50
CA THR A 40 -4.13 0.45 -8.17
C THR A 40 -4.70 -0.88 -7.68
N THR A 41 -3.87 -1.84 -7.30
CA THR A 41 -4.33 -3.20 -6.94
C THR A 41 -4.52 -3.40 -5.44
N ILE A 42 -3.69 -2.76 -4.61
CA ILE A 42 -3.70 -2.97 -3.16
C ILE A 42 -4.28 -1.77 -2.42
N TYR A 43 -3.70 -0.58 -2.64
CA TYR A 43 -4.03 0.58 -1.81
C TYR A 43 -5.44 1.09 -2.03
N LEU A 44 -5.91 1.14 -3.28
CA LEU A 44 -7.28 1.55 -3.60
C LEU A 44 -8.35 0.63 -3.00
N CYS A 45 -8.02 -0.65 -2.77
CA CYS A 45 -8.92 -1.65 -2.21
C CYS A 45 -8.73 -1.90 -0.70
N THR A 46 -7.82 -1.18 -0.06
CA THR A 46 -7.45 -1.48 1.33
C THR A 46 -7.39 -0.22 2.20
N LEU A 47 -6.91 0.88 1.63
CA LEU A 47 -6.63 2.11 2.39
C LEU A 47 -7.73 3.16 2.17
N PRO A 48 -8.01 4.01 3.16
CA PRO A 48 -9.02 5.05 3.05
C PRO A 48 -8.63 6.10 1.99
N PRO A 49 -9.61 6.74 1.32
CA PRO A 49 -9.37 7.69 0.23
C PRO A 49 -8.46 8.85 0.61
N TRP A 50 -8.62 9.41 1.81
CA TRP A 50 -7.78 10.51 2.28
C TRP A 50 -6.30 10.10 2.33
N PHE A 51 -6.01 8.85 2.74
CA PHE A 51 -4.65 8.34 2.78
C PHE A 51 -4.11 8.07 1.37
N ASN A 52 -4.93 7.53 0.48
CA ASN A 52 -4.57 7.33 -0.92
C ASN A 52 -4.26 8.66 -1.63
N VAL A 53 -4.99 9.74 -1.32
CA VAL A 53 -4.69 11.09 -1.82
C VAL A 53 -3.33 11.58 -1.29
N CYS A 54 -3.06 11.41 0.01
CA CYS A 54 -1.77 11.76 0.61
C CYS A 54 -0.62 10.95 0.00
N LEU A 55 -0.83 9.66 -0.22
CA LEU A 55 0.18 8.77 -0.82
C LEU A 55 0.44 9.14 -2.29
N ALA A 56 -0.60 9.44 -3.07
CA ALA A 56 -0.45 9.94 -4.43
C ALA A 56 0.35 11.26 -4.46
N ALA A 57 0.08 12.18 -3.53
CA ALA A 57 0.85 13.43 -3.40
C ALA A 57 2.31 13.16 -3.04
N LEU A 58 2.59 12.20 -2.18
CA LEU A 58 3.96 11.77 -1.85
C LEU A 58 4.70 11.29 -3.09
N PHE A 59 4.09 10.41 -3.90
CA PHE A 59 4.67 9.92 -5.15
C PHE A 59 4.92 11.04 -6.18
N VAL A 60 4.04 12.05 -6.23
CA VAL A 60 4.29 13.24 -7.07
C VAL A 60 5.53 13.99 -6.59
N VAL A 61 5.69 14.18 -5.27
CA VAL A 61 6.85 14.85 -4.69
C VAL A 61 8.14 14.08 -5.01
N GLU A 62 8.16 12.76 -4.83
CA GLU A 62 9.29 11.90 -5.19
C GLU A 62 9.64 12.04 -6.69
N ALA A 63 8.66 11.97 -7.57
CA ALA A 63 8.87 12.12 -9.00
C ALA A 63 9.42 13.50 -9.37
N VAL A 64 8.98 14.58 -8.71
CA VAL A 64 9.50 15.94 -8.91
C VAL A 64 10.97 16.02 -8.48
N PHE A 65 11.34 15.46 -7.31
CA PHE A 65 12.73 15.42 -6.86
C PHE A 65 13.61 14.62 -7.82
N SER A 66 13.13 13.48 -8.30
CA SER A 66 13.83 12.67 -9.30
C SER A 66 14.00 13.43 -10.63
N ALA A 67 12.96 14.10 -11.12
CA ALA A 67 13.03 14.92 -12.35
C ALA A 67 14.05 16.06 -12.24
N ILE A 68 14.10 16.73 -11.08
CA ILE A 68 15.09 17.77 -10.80
C ILE A 68 16.50 17.19 -10.85
N THR A 69 16.73 16.03 -10.25
CA THR A 69 18.04 15.35 -10.24
C THR A 69 18.48 14.91 -11.62
N ILE A 70 17.56 14.47 -12.46
CA ILE A 70 17.83 14.06 -13.84
C ILE A 70 18.22 15.25 -14.73
N ARG A 71 17.53 16.39 -14.57
CA ARG A 71 17.67 17.55 -15.47
C ARG A 71 18.78 18.51 -15.08
N SER A 72 19.00 18.72 -13.78
CA SER A 72 19.91 19.77 -13.32
C SER A 72 21.35 19.29 -13.21
N GLU A 73 22.30 20.15 -13.68
CA GLU A 73 23.71 20.08 -13.32
C GLU A 73 23.88 20.65 -11.89
N LEU A 74 23.23 20.00 -10.91
CA LEU A 74 23.23 20.43 -9.52
C LEU A 74 24.65 20.42 -8.94
N THR A 75 24.97 21.45 -8.19
CA THR A 75 26.18 21.47 -7.36
C THR A 75 26.18 20.25 -6.43
N THR A 76 27.32 19.69 -6.13
CA THR A 76 27.49 18.48 -5.31
C THR A 76 26.74 18.57 -3.98
N ARG A 77 26.69 19.75 -3.33
CA ARG A 77 25.98 19.98 -2.06
C ARG A 77 24.45 19.85 -2.21
N LEU A 78 23.89 20.43 -3.26
CA LEU A 78 22.45 20.39 -3.49
C LEU A 78 21.99 18.97 -3.83
N ARG A 79 22.76 18.25 -4.63
CA ARG A 79 22.52 16.84 -4.94
C ARG A 79 22.55 15.95 -3.71
N ASP A 80 23.52 16.16 -2.80
CA ASP A 80 23.59 15.41 -1.53
C ASP A 80 22.35 15.66 -0.64
N SER A 81 21.83 16.89 -0.65
CA SER A 81 20.61 17.22 0.09
C SER A 81 19.36 16.57 -0.52
N VAL A 82 19.23 16.60 -1.85
CA VAL A 82 18.12 15.97 -2.58
C VAL A 82 18.11 14.47 -2.33
N VAL A 83 19.25 13.79 -2.40
CA VAL A 83 19.35 12.34 -2.12
C VAL A 83 18.93 12.01 -0.68
N LYS A 84 19.24 12.86 0.29
CA LYS A 84 18.81 12.64 1.69
C LYS A 84 17.31 12.76 1.85
N VAL A 85 16.70 13.76 1.22
CA VAL A 85 15.23 13.93 1.22
C VAL A 85 14.56 12.73 0.57
N ASP A 86 15.07 12.29 -0.56
CA ASP A 86 14.55 11.15 -1.31
C ASP A 86 14.58 9.85 -0.49
N ILE A 87 15.62 9.62 0.32
CA ILE A 87 15.68 8.48 1.27
C ILE A 87 14.61 8.57 2.35
N VAL A 88 14.33 9.79 2.85
CA VAL A 88 13.28 9.97 3.86
C VAL A 88 11.91 9.70 3.24
N LEU A 89 11.68 10.14 2.01
CA LEU A 89 10.43 9.88 1.29
C LEU A 89 10.24 8.38 1.04
N ASP A 90 11.27 7.65 0.59
CA ASP A 90 11.21 6.18 0.44
C ASP A 90 10.89 5.47 1.76
N ALA A 91 11.47 5.94 2.88
CA ALA A 91 11.19 5.36 4.18
C ALA A 91 9.74 5.60 4.62
N ILE A 92 9.17 6.76 4.29
CA ILE A 92 7.76 7.07 4.54
C ILE A 92 6.87 6.20 3.65
N ASP A 93 7.18 6.08 2.35
CA ASP A 93 6.44 5.22 1.42
C ASP A 93 6.41 3.75 1.89
N ALA A 94 7.52 3.26 2.40
CA ALA A 94 7.59 1.89 2.94
C ALA A 94 6.79 1.69 4.22
N ALA A 95 6.80 2.66 5.14
CA ALA A 95 6.26 2.49 6.49
C ALA A 95 4.80 2.92 6.61
N ALA A 96 4.39 4.01 5.94
CA ALA A 96 3.08 4.60 6.16
C ALA A 96 1.90 3.68 5.79
N PRO A 97 1.90 2.95 4.66
CA PRO A 97 0.84 2.00 4.36
C PRO A 97 0.71 0.89 5.40
N LEU A 98 1.85 0.36 5.87
CA LEU A 98 1.88 -0.71 6.88
C LEU A 98 1.32 -0.24 8.23
N ILE A 99 1.67 0.98 8.65
CA ILE A 99 1.15 1.57 9.88
C ILE A 99 -0.37 1.74 9.80
N VAL A 100 -0.89 2.24 8.67
CA VAL A 100 -2.34 2.43 8.51
C VAL A 100 -3.07 1.10 8.45
N ILE A 101 -2.51 0.10 7.79
CA ILE A 101 -3.05 -1.27 7.73
C ILE A 101 -3.12 -1.88 9.13
N ASP A 102 -2.08 -1.72 9.94
CA ASP A 102 -2.04 -2.20 11.33
C ASP A 102 -3.06 -1.45 12.20
N LEU A 103 -3.13 -0.12 12.10
CA LEU A 103 -4.12 0.70 12.81
C LEU A 103 -5.56 0.29 12.48
N LEU A 104 -5.83 -0.01 11.21
CA LEU A 104 -7.14 -0.51 10.77
C LEU A 104 -7.37 -1.97 11.14
N ARG A 105 -6.34 -2.65 11.67
CA ARG A 105 -6.36 -4.09 12.01
C ARG A 105 -6.82 -4.95 10.84
N ILE A 106 -6.41 -4.59 9.63
CA ILE A 106 -6.69 -5.33 8.41
C ILE A 106 -5.65 -6.44 8.27
N ARG A 107 -6.09 -7.67 8.03
CA ARG A 107 -5.18 -8.73 7.57
C ARG A 107 -4.96 -8.61 6.08
N ILE A 108 -3.72 -8.67 5.69
CA ILE A 108 -3.29 -8.70 4.30
C ILE A 108 -2.60 -10.03 4.05
N PRO A 109 -2.88 -10.71 2.94
CA PRO A 109 -2.15 -11.90 2.52
C PRO A 109 -0.63 -11.63 2.47
N MET A 110 0.17 -12.62 2.82
CA MET A 110 1.63 -12.51 2.87
C MET A 110 2.21 -12.07 1.52
N SER A 111 1.60 -12.46 0.42
CA SER A 111 1.97 -12.04 -0.94
C SER A 111 1.81 -10.54 -1.17
N GLU A 112 0.72 -9.95 -0.70
CA GLU A 112 0.47 -8.50 -0.79
C GLU A 112 1.40 -7.73 0.15
N MET A 113 1.63 -8.22 1.38
CA MET A 113 2.59 -7.62 2.30
C MET A 113 4.01 -7.61 1.71
N LEU A 114 4.42 -8.71 1.10
CA LEU A 114 5.74 -8.79 0.48
C LEU A 114 5.90 -7.77 -0.65
N GLN A 115 4.87 -7.54 -1.46
CA GLN A 115 4.87 -6.55 -2.53
C GLN A 115 5.00 -5.12 -1.98
N ILE A 116 4.29 -4.80 -0.90
CA ILE A 116 4.35 -3.47 -0.25
C ILE A 116 5.74 -3.19 0.30
N ILE A 117 6.40 -4.19 0.91
CA ILE A 117 7.68 -4.00 1.61
C ILE A 117 8.88 -4.12 0.67
N LEU A 118 8.84 -5.05 -0.29
CA LEU A 118 10.03 -5.48 -1.02
C LEU A 118 10.62 -4.36 -1.86
N TRP A 119 9.78 -3.62 -2.60
CA TRP A 119 10.28 -2.60 -3.50
C TRP A 119 10.84 -1.37 -2.78
N PRO A 120 10.14 -0.74 -1.82
CA PRO A 120 10.71 0.35 -1.03
C PRO A 120 12.01 -0.06 -0.31
N ALA A 121 12.08 -1.30 0.22
CA ALA A 121 13.29 -1.81 0.85
C ALA A 121 14.46 -1.92 -0.12
N ILE A 122 14.24 -2.40 -1.34
CA ILE A 122 15.28 -2.47 -2.38
C ILE A 122 15.74 -1.06 -2.79
N SER A 123 14.80 -0.12 -2.98
CA SER A 123 15.10 1.28 -3.30
C SER A 123 15.94 1.90 -2.20
N LEU A 124 15.51 1.80 -0.95
CA LEU A 124 16.21 2.31 0.24
C LEU A 124 17.63 1.74 0.36
N LEU A 125 17.80 0.43 0.22
CA LEU A 125 19.11 -0.23 0.27
C LEU A 125 20.05 0.26 -0.84
N SER A 126 19.52 0.47 -2.04
CA SER A 126 20.28 1.00 -3.18
C SER A 126 20.80 2.42 -2.90
N LYS A 127 19.95 3.28 -2.34
CA LYS A 127 20.28 4.68 -2.00
C LYS A 127 21.24 4.76 -0.81
N LEU A 128 21.02 3.98 0.26
CA LEU A 128 21.92 3.89 1.41
C LEU A 128 23.33 3.43 1.01
N ARG A 129 23.43 2.44 0.12
CA ARG A 129 24.72 2.03 -0.44
C ARG A 129 25.44 3.18 -1.17
N SER A 130 24.70 4.01 -1.89
CA SER A 130 25.26 5.18 -2.58
C SER A 130 25.87 6.18 -1.59
N ILE A 131 25.14 6.50 -0.51
CA ILE A 131 25.64 7.40 0.56
C ILE A 131 26.85 6.79 1.27
N PHE A 132 26.80 5.52 1.64
CA PHE A 132 27.91 4.85 2.31
C PHE A 132 29.20 4.92 1.48
N MET A 133 29.10 4.72 0.18
CA MET A 133 30.23 4.83 -0.73
C MET A 133 30.75 6.28 -0.85
N GLN A 134 29.87 7.28 -0.76
CA GLN A 134 30.29 8.70 -0.73
C GLN A 134 31.02 9.05 0.57
N VAL A 135 30.53 8.58 1.72
CA VAL A 135 31.19 8.77 3.04
C VAL A 135 32.57 8.13 3.08
N ILE A 136 32.71 6.90 2.59
CA ILE A 136 34.03 6.24 2.50
C ILE A 136 34.98 7.04 1.63
N ARG A 137 34.52 7.55 0.47
CA ARG A 137 35.35 8.37 -0.41
C ARG A 137 35.80 9.66 0.28
N LYS A 138 34.91 10.35 0.98
CA LYS A 138 35.22 11.56 1.71
C LYS A 138 36.29 11.31 2.80
N ARG A 139 36.16 10.23 3.56
CA ARG A 139 37.16 9.83 4.58
C ARG A 139 38.50 9.44 3.97
N THR A 140 38.51 8.73 2.82
CA THR A 140 39.73 8.37 2.12
C THR A 140 40.41 9.58 1.47
N ALA A 141 39.67 10.59 1.04
CA ALA A 141 40.22 11.84 0.51
C ALA A 141 40.84 12.70 1.60
N ASP A 142 40.24 12.76 2.79
CA ASP A 142 40.78 13.52 3.93
C ASP A 142 42.08 12.91 4.50
N THR A 143 42.27 11.59 4.35
CA THR A 143 43.52 10.90 4.77
C THR A 143 44.64 10.99 3.76
N THR A 144 44.39 11.49 2.53
CA THR A 144 45.39 11.51 1.43
C THR A 144 45.59 12.90 0.87
N ILE A 145 46.03 13.85 1.73
CA ILE A 145 46.38 15.24 1.33
C ILE A 145 47.50 15.31 0.26
N ARG A 146 48.17 14.20 -0.09
CA ARG A 146 49.19 14.13 -1.14
C ARG A 146 48.72 13.80 -2.57
N VAL A 147 47.42 13.59 -2.79
CA VAL A 147 46.86 13.17 -4.10
C VAL A 147 46.07 14.30 -4.80
N SER A 148 46.24 15.56 -4.41
CA SER A 148 45.46 16.70 -4.90
C SER A 148 45.53 16.98 -6.42
N ARG A 149 46.57 16.50 -7.14
CA ARG A 149 46.65 16.61 -8.61
C ARG A 149 45.94 15.46 -9.36
N ALA A 150 45.96 14.24 -8.81
CA ALA A 150 45.26 13.13 -9.39
C ALA A 150 43.73 13.21 -9.14
N LEU A 151 43.29 13.85 -8.06
CA LEU A 151 41.87 14.07 -7.73
C LEU A 151 41.20 15.08 -8.69
N ARG A 152 41.86 16.16 -9.11
CA ARG A 152 41.32 17.09 -10.13
C ARG A 152 41.10 16.38 -11.47
N SER A 153 42.02 15.54 -11.89
CA SER A 153 41.87 14.71 -13.08
C SER A 153 40.72 13.70 -12.95
N PHE A 154 40.42 13.25 -11.74
CA PHE A 154 39.27 12.37 -11.46
C PHE A 154 37.92 13.12 -11.40
N GLU A 155 37.90 14.35 -10.90
CA GLU A 155 36.72 15.23 -10.92
C GLU A 155 36.36 15.64 -12.35
N ASP A 156 37.36 15.97 -13.18
CA ASP A 156 37.19 16.27 -14.60
C ASP A 156 36.71 15.02 -15.38
N MET A 157 37.22 13.83 -15.06
CA MET A 157 36.70 12.57 -15.62
C MET A 157 35.28 12.26 -15.12
N ALA A 158 34.93 12.56 -13.89
CA ALA A 158 33.61 12.37 -13.36
C ALA A 158 32.58 13.30 -14.01
N ALA A 159 32.94 14.55 -14.22
CA ALA A 159 32.10 15.51 -14.96
C ALA A 159 31.97 15.12 -16.45
N THR A 160 33.02 14.59 -17.07
CA THR A 160 32.97 14.06 -18.44
C THR A 160 32.16 12.77 -18.55
N GLN A 161 32.14 11.95 -17.52
CA GLN A 161 31.42 10.68 -17.47
C GLN A 161 29.92 10.85 -17.12
N GLN A 162 29.53 11.95 -16.48
CA GLN A 162 28.13 12.32 -16.31
C GLN A 162 27.47 12.66 -17.68
N ARG A 163 28.26 13.03 -18.68
CA ARG A 163 27.84 13.16 -20.09
C ARG A 163 27.67 11.81 -20.82
N ALA A 164 27.99 10.69 -20.19
CA ALA A 164 28.01 9.38 -20.84
C ALA A 164 26.64 8.69 -20.96
N VAL A 165 25.58 9.20 -20.30
CA VAL A 165 24.21 8.76 -20.63
C VAL A 165 23.76 9.56 -21.85
N PRO A 166 23.39 8.88 -22.95
CA PRO A 166 22.95 9.58 -24.16
C PRO A 166 21.81 10.56 -23.84
N LEU A 167 21.92 11.78 -24.36
CA LEU A 167 20.93 12.85 -24.13
C LEU A 167 19.48 12.39 -24.39
N PRO A 168 19.15 11.60 -25.45
CA PRO A 168 17.80 11.12 -25.70
C PRO A 168 17.30 10.19 -24.60
N VAL A 169 18.15 9.37 -24.01
CA VAL A 169 17.76 8.45 -22.90
C VAL A 169 17.45 9.24 -21.63
N ARG A 170 18.29 10.20 -21.29
CA ARG A 170 18.08 11.10 -20.14
C ARG A 170 16.78 11.91 -20.31
N HIS A 171 16.53 12.39 -21.54
CA HIS A 171 15.29 13.10 -21.86
C HIS A 171 14.07 12.17 -21.78
N GLY A 172 14.17 10.94 -22.29
CA GLY A 172 13.10 9.94 -22.20
C GLY A 172 12.72 9.60 -20.77
N ILE A 173 13.69 9.39 -19.88
CA ILE A 173 13.44 9.13 -18.45
C ILE A 173 12.81 10.34 -17.77
N PHE A 174 13.30 11.54 -18.05
CA PHE A 174 12.69 12.78 -17.53
C PHE A 174 11.22 12.89 -17.93
N VAL A 175 10.91 12.67 -19.22
CA VAL A 175 9.52 12.68 -19.70
C VAL A 175 8.68 11.62 -19.02
N ALA A 176 9.19 10.40 -18.89
CA ALA A 176 8.49 9.31 -18.19
C ALA A 176 8.18 9.67 -16.73
N THR A 177 9.14 10.28 -16.02
CA THR A 177 8.95 10.74 -14.64
C THR A 177 7.88 11.84 -14.53
N VAL A 178 7.89 12.80 -15.46
CA VAL A 178 6.87 13.86 -15.49
C VAL A 178 5.48 13.29 -15.81
N VAL A 179 5.39 12.37 -16.78
CA VAL A 179 4.13 11.70 -17.12
C VAL A 179 3.60 10.91 -15.92
N TYR A 180 4.46 10.18 -15.21
CA TYR A 180 4.09 9.47 -13.99
C TYR A 180 3.57 10.45 -12.91
N ALA A 181 4.24 11.57 -12.67
CA ALA A 181 3.80 12.57 -11.69
C ALA A 181 2.41 13.14 -12.03
N ILE A 182 2.17 13.47 -13.31
CA ILE A 182 0.88 13.98 -13.78
C ILE A 182 -0.21 12.91 -13.59
N PHE A 183 0.10 11.67 -13.93
CA PHE A 183 -0.84 10.56 -13.79
C PHE A 183 -1.20 10.33 -12.32
N MET A 184 -0.22 10.29 -11.41
CA MET A 184 -0.46 10.12 -9.97
C MET A 184 -1.25 11.29 -9.36
N ALA A 185 -0.99 12.52 -9.79
CA ALA A 185 -1.78 13.67 -9.38
C ALA A 185 -3.25 13.54 -9.82
N GLY A 186 -3.48 13.15 -11.08
CA GLY A 186 -4.81 12.89 -11.62
C GLY A 186 -5.54 11.76 -10.87
N LEU A 187 -4.81 10.70 -10.54
CA LEU A 187 -5.33 9.58 -9.78
C LEU A 187 -5.76 9.99 -8.37
N GLY A 188 -4.95 10.80 -7.68
CA GLY A 188 -5.30 11.34 -6.36
C GLY A 188 -6.57 12.19 -6.39
N VAL A 189 -6.72 13.05 -7.40
CA VAL A 189 -7.95 13.85 -7.60
C VAL A 189 -9.14 12.94 -7.87
N TRP A 190 -8.98 11.92 -8.73
CA TRP A 190 -10.04 10.97 -9.05
C TRP A 190 -10.51 10.20 -7.81
N VAL A 191 -9.61 9.73 -6.96
CA VAL A 191 -9.96 9.06 -5.69
C VAL A 191 -10.83 9.96 -4.82
N GLY A 192 -10.50 11.25 -4.73
CA GLY A 192 -11.30 12.24 -3.99
C GLY A 192 -12.72 12.38 -4.56
N ILE A 193 -12.85 12.54 -5.88
CA ILE A 193 -14.15 12.65 -6.57
C ILE A 193 -14.96 11.36 -6.40
N ALA A 194 -14.34 10.21 -6.64
CA ALA A 194 -14.99 8.90 -6.53
C ALA A 194 -15.57 8.67 -5.12
N SER A 195 -14.90 9.14 -4.08
CA SER A 195 -15.41 9.03 -2.71
C SER A 195 -16.70 9.83 -2.49
N SER A 196 -16.88 10.97 -3.14
CA SER A 196 -18.13 11.75 -3.05
C SER A 196 -19.27 11.14 -3.87
N VAL A 197 -18.97 10.64 -5.06
CA VAL A 197 -19.94 9.94 -5.91
C VAL A 197 -20.46 8.68 -5.19
N SER A 198 -19.56 7.90 -4.61
CA SER A 198 -19.91 6.69 -3.85
C SER A 198 -20.74 6.99 -2.60
N ALA A 199 -20.56 8.15 -1.97
CA ALA A 199 -21.39 8.55 -0.84
C ALA A 199 -22.87 8.76 -1.25
N GLU A 200 -23.11 9.31 -2.42
CA GLU A 200 -24.47 9.47 -2.97
C GLU A 200 -25.07 8.10 -3.35
N GLU A 201 -24.27 7.22 -3.93
CA GLU A 201 -24.68 5.87 -4.27
C GLU A 201 -25.07 5.06 -3.02
N CYS A 202 -24.27 5.13 -1.95
CA CYS A 202 -24.59 4.50 -0.66
C CYS A 202 -25.89 5.06 -0.06
N ARG A 203 -26.11 6.37 -0.18
CA ARG A 203 -27.35 6.99 0.29
C ARG A 203 -28.56 6.49 -0.50
N ALA A 204 -28.46 6.42 -1.82
CA ALA A 204 -29.52 5.91 -2.69
C ALA A 204 -29.90 4.45 -2.36
N GLN A 205 -28.92 3.65 -1.93
CA GLN A 205 -29.11 2.26 -1.51
C GLN A 205 -29.48 2.08 -0.02
N GLY A 206 -29.75 3.17 0.70
CA GLY A 206 -30.12 3.14 2.13
C GLY A 206 -28.97 2.75 3.06
N ALA A 207 -27.73 2.82 2.62
CA ALA A 207 -26.53 2.45 3.39
C ALA A 207 -25.75 3.67 3.92
N GLU A 208 -26.37 4.84 3.99
CA GLU A 208 -25.70 6.07 4.46
C GLU A 208 -25.08 5.89 5.86
N TYR A 209 -25.77 5.19 6.75
CA TYR A 209 -25.27 4.94 8.10
C TYR A 209 -24.03 4.02 8.10
N ILE A 210 -24.01 2.97 7.27
CA ILE A 210 -22.85 2.10 7.10
C ILE A 210 -21.68 2.89 6.50
N TRP A 211 -21.96 3.70 5.47
CA TRP A 211 -20.96 4.53 4.81
C TRP A 211 -20.33 5.57 5.73
N SER A 212 -21.15 6.17 6.59
CA SER A 212 -20.66 7.14 7.59
C SER A 212 -19.71 6.51 8.60
N ASN A 213 -19.92 5.23 8.94
CA ASN A 213 -19.11 4.45 9.88
C ASN A 213 -18.11 3.52 9.17
N CYS A 214 -17.85 3.76 7.90
CA CYS A 214 -16.81 3.07 7.16
C CYS A 214 -15.47 3.79 7.34
N PHE A 215 -14.51 3.14 7.98
CA PHE A 215 -13.18 3.67 8.21
C PHE A 215 -12.28 3.61 6.97
N ALA A 216 -12.43 2.57 6.17
CA ALA A 216 -11.70 2.41 4.92
C ALA A 216 -12.69 2.32 3.75
N LYS A 217 -13.10 3.47 3.26
CA LYS A 217 -13.92 3.60 2.06
C LYS A 217 -13.10 3.26 0.83
N VAL A 218 -13.61 2.39 -0.04
CA VAL A 218 -12.88 1.89 -1.21
C VAL A 218 -13.77 1.92 -2.47
N PRO A 219 -14.19 3.12 -2.87
CA PRO A 219 -15.25 3.30 -3.86
C PRO A 219 -14.93 2.78 -5.26
N ILE A 220 -13.65 2.61 -5.61
CA ILE A 220 -13.18 2.23 -6.94
C ILE A 220 -12.43 0.89 -6.94
N CYS A 221 -12.66 0.06 -5.91
CA CYS A 221 -11.99 -1.24 -5.81
C CYS A 221 -12.48 -2.23 -6.87
N ASN A 222 -13.79 -2.25 -7.16
CA ASN A 222 -14.37 -3.17 -8.11
C ASN A 222 -14.27 -2.67 -9.56
N ASP A 223 -14.56 -1.37 -9.75
CA ASP A 223 -14.48 -0.71 -11.05
C ASP A 223 -13.87 0.68 -10.87
N PHE A 224 -12.77 0.91 -11.59
CA PHE A 224 -12.06 2.17 -11.51
C PHE A 224 -12.89 3.36 -12.04
N PHE A 225 -13.76 3.13 -13.02
CA PHE A 225 -14.57 4.17 -13.66
C PHE A 225 -15.99 4.29 -13.11
N ALA A 226 -16.47 3.29 -12.39
CA ALA A 226 -17.80 3.26 -11.80
C ALA A 226 -17.68 3.10 -10.27
N PRO A 227 -17.54 4.22 -9.52
CA PRO A 227 -17.49 4.17 -8.06
C PRO A 227 -18.75 3.55 -7.48
N ASP A 228 -18.57 2.61 -6.57
CA ASP A 228 -19.66 1.88 -5.91
C ASP A 228 -19.67 2.11 -4.38
N CYS A 229 -20.74 1.64 -3.71
CA CYS A 229 -20.85 1.67 -2.26
C CYS A 229 -20.06 0.51 -1.65
N ASN A 230 -18.73 0.65 -1.53
CA ASN A 230 -17.86 -0.39 -1.04
C ASN A 230 -16.98 0.06 0.13
N CYS A 231 -16.83 -0.82 1.11
CA CYS A 231 -16.14 -0.56 2.36
C CYS A 231 -15.24 -1.73 2.74
N ALA A 232 -14.00 -1.46 3.14
CA ALA A 232 -13.10 -2.51 3.62
C ALA A 232 -13.18 -2.70 5.14
N VAL A 233 -13.46 -1.64 5.90
CA VAL A 233 -13.56 -1.70 7.37
C VAL A 233 -14.79 -0.96 7.85
N VAL A 234 -15.74 -1.69 8.39
CA VAL A 234 -16.93 -1.15 9.08
C VAL A 234 -16.73 -1.29 10.58
N ASP A 235 -16.94 -0.20 11.33
CA ASP A 235 -16.88 -0.21 12.80
C ASP A 235 -18.03 0.63 13.35
N ILE A 236 -19.03 -0.03 13.94
CA ILE A 236 -20.26 0.56 14.44
C ILE A 236 -20.49 0.06 15.87
N GLU A 237 -20.67 0.97 16.79
CA GLU A 237 -21.05 0.70 18.16
C GLU A 237 -22.33 1.44 18.53
N ASN A 238 -23.14 0.87 19.41
CA ASN A 238 -24.36 1.50 19.94
C ASN A 238 -25.34 1.92 18.83
N HIS A 239 -25.79 0.97 18.03
CA HIS A 239 -26.67 1.24 16.90
C HIS A 239 -28.11 0.81 17.14
N ASN A 240 -29.03 1.33 16.31
CA ASN A 240 -30.45 1.01 16.36
C ASN A 240 -30.92 0.10 15.20
N MET A 241 -29.99 -0.45 14.41
CA MET A 241 -30.34 -1.30 13.27
C MET A 241 -30.85 -2.66 13.75
N THR A 242 -31.98 -3.11 13.23
CA THR A 242 -32.52 -4.44 13.44
C THR A 242 -32.11 -5.42 12.32
N ARG A 243 -31.73 -4.90 11.16
CA ARG A 243 -31.24 -5.59 9.98
C ARG A 243 -30.19 -4.73 9.28
N LEU A 244 -29.23 -5.34 8.61
CA LEU A 244 -28.29 -4.64 7.75
C LEU A 244 -28.93 -4.28 6.41
N PRO A 245 -28.58 -3.15 5.78
CA PRO A 245 -28.96 -2.86 4.40
C PRO A 245 -28.45 -3.92 3.43
N ASP A 246 -29.24 -4.25 2.42
CA ASP A 246 -28.92 -5.32 1.45
C ASP A 246 -27.61 -5.07 0.69
N VAL A 247 -27.23 -3.81 0.49
CA VAL A 247 -25.97 -3.44 -0.17
C VAL A 247 -24.73 -4.00 0.54
N VAL A 248 -24.80 -4.24 1.85
CA VAL A 248 -23.67 -4.85 2.60
C VAL A 248 -23.34 -6.23 2.06
N ASN A 249 -24.33 -6.97 1.54
CA ASN A 249 -24.14 -8.29 0.94
C ASN A 249 -23.39 -8.21 -0.41
N SER A 250 -23.38 -7.05 -1.07
CA SER A 250 -22.68 -6.80 -2.33
C SER A 250 -21.27 -6.25 -2.17
N MET A 251 -20.89 -5.81 -0.96
CA MET A 251 -19.57 -5.26 -0.67
C MET A 251 -18.48 -6.33 -0.78
N THR A 252 -17.72 -6.29 -1.84
CA THR A 252 -16.63 -7.25 -2.13
C THR A 252 -15.34 -6.96 -1.39
N ALA A 253 -15.11 -5.69 -1.02
CA ALA A 253 -13.88 -5.25 -0.38
C ALA A 253 -13.86 -5.44 1.15
N LEU A 254 -14.94 -5.90 1.77
CA LEU A 254 -15.00 -6.11 3.21
C LEU A 254 -13.87 -7.01 3.70
N ARG A 255 -13.11 -6.52 4.69
CA ARG A 255 -12.04 -7.25 5.37
C ARG A 255 -12.29 -7.40 6.86
N ARG A 256 -12.95 -6.39 7.44
CA ARG A 256 -13.31 -6.38 8.85
C ARG A 256 -14.66 -5.71 9.05
N VAL A 257 -15.52 -6.37 9.81
CA VAL A 257 -16.82 -5.85 10.22
C VAL A 257 -16.90 -5.91 11.73
N LYS A 258 -17.21 -4.77 12.36
CA LYS A 258 -17.56 -4.67 13.78
C LYS A 258 -18.87 -3.91 13.89
N ILE A 259 -19.93 -4.55 14.37
CA ILE A 259 -21.25 -3.96 14.58
C ILE A 259 -21.76 -4.50 15.92
N THR A 260 -21.60 -3.71 16.96
CA THR A 260 -21.79 -4.17 18.33
C THR A 260 -22.77 -3.30 19.11
N ASN A 261 -23.34 -3.91 20.14
CA ASN A 261 -24.22 -3.24 21.11
C ASN A 261 -25.47 -2.61 20.45
N GLY A 262 -26.33 -3.47 19.92
CA GLY A 262 -27.56 -3.05 19.25
C GLY A 262 -28.63 -4.14 19.14
N PRO A 263 -29.77 -3.81 18.53
CA PRO A 263 -30.88 -4.73 18.39
C PRO A 263 -30.82 -5.58 17.10
N LEU A 264 -29.64 -5.80 16.48
CA LEU A 264 -29.52 -6.55 15.24
C LEU A 264 -30.01 -7.99 15.43
N LYS A 265 -31.02 -8.40 14.66
CA LYS A 265 -31.67 -9.71 14.80
C LYS A 265 -31.30 -10.68 13.70
N VAL A 266 -31.10 -10.20 12.50
CA VAL A 266 -30.96 -11.05 11.32
C VAL A 266 -29.76 -10.56 10.46
N LEU A 267 -28.93 -11.50 10.08
CA LEU A 267 -27.99 -11.37 8.98
C LEU A 267 -28.53 -12.16 7.79
N ASP A 268 -28.53 -11.56 6.63
CA ASP A 268 -28.96 -12.25 5.42
C ASP A 268 -28.01 -13.41 5.08
N ASP A 269 -28.53 -14.46 4.48
CA ASP A 269 -27.76 -15.63 4.06
C ASP A 269 -26.60 -15.32 3.12
N GLY A 270 -26.66 -14.16 2.42
CA GLY A 270 -25.61 -13.66 1.54
C GLY A 270 -24.56 -12.76 2.21
N PHE A 271 -24.70 -12.45 3.51
CA PHE A 271 -23.77 -11.55 4.21
C PHE A 271 -22.32 -12.01 4.06
N GLY A 272 -21.48 -11.12 3.55
CA GLY A 272 -20.03 -11.36 3.36
C GLY A 272 -19.67 -12.41 2.30
N GLY A 273 -20.66 -13.07 1.66
CA GLY A 273 -20.41 -14.12 0.68
C GLY A 273 -19.68 -13.67 -0.59
N ARG A 274 -19.67 -12.35 -0.87
CA ARG A 274 -18.90 -11.74 -1.95
C ARG A 274 -17.57 -11.17 -1.48
N ALA A 275 -17.35 -11.11 -0.17
CA ALA A 275 -16.15 -10.53 0.43
C ALA A 275 -15.09 -11.61 0.66
N GLU A 276 -14.42 -12.03 -0.39
CA GLU A 276 -13.42 -13.12 -0.36
C GLU A 276 -12.29 -12.89 0.67
N LYS A 277 -12.03 -11.63 1.05
CA LYS A 277 -10.97 -11.25 1.99
C LYS A 277 -11.52 -10.90 3.38
N LEU A 278 -12.77 -11.18 3.68
CA LEU A 278 -13.36 -10.95 5.00
C LEU A 278 -12.74 -11.89 6.02
N SER A 279 -11.96 -11.30 6.94
CA SER A 279 -11.16 -12.07 7.89
C SER A 279 -11.62 -11.95 9.34
N ARG A 280 -12.34 -10.89 9.67
CA ARG A 280 -12.81 -10.65 11.03
C ARG A 280 -14.22 -10.10 11.06
N VAL A 281 -15.05 -10.74 11.86
CA VAL A 281 -16.43 -10.32 12.16
C VAL A 281 -16.58 -10.21 13.68
N ASN A 282 -17.06 -9.07 14.15
CA ASN A 282 -17.47 -8.88 15.54
C ASN A 282 -18.88 -8.30 15.58
N MET A 283 -19.81 -9.05 16.16
CA MET A 283 -21.21 -8.68 16.35
C MET A 283 -21.68 -8.98 17.77
N ASP A 284 -20.79 -8.79 18.76
CA ASP A 284 -21.12 -8.95 20.16
C ASP A 284 -22.27 -8.03 20.60
N PHE A 285 -23.01 -8.46 21.62
CA PHE A 285 -24.08 -7.68 22.24
C PHE A 285 -25.17 -7.25 21.24
N ASN A 286 -25.66 -8.21 20.45
CA ASN A 286 -26.80 -8.04 19.55
C ASN A 286 -27.94 -9.02 19.91
N ARG A 287 -28.87 -9.23 19.00
CA ARG A 287 -30.01 -10.18 19.17
C ARG A 287 -30.08 -11.17 18.01
N LEU A 288 -28.91 -11.56 17.47
CA LEU A 288 -28.83 -12.52 16.38
C LEU A 288 -29.30 -13.89 16.84
N THR A 289 -30.13 -14.53 16.02
CA THR A 289 -30.68 -15.88 16.33
C THR A 289 -29.96 -16.98 15.58
N SER A 290 -29.33 -16.70 14.46
CA SER A 290 -28.57 -17.65 13.64
C SER A 290 -27.44 -17.02 12.90
N LEU A 291 -26.43 -17.81 12.49
CA LEU A 291 -25.42 -17.42 11.55
C LEU A 291 -25.88 -17.62 10.11
N PRO A 292 -25.54 -16.69 9.16
CA PRO A 292 -25.86 -16.87 7.75
C PRO A 292 -25.15 -18.08 7.15
N LYS A 293 -25.76 -18.69 6.13
CA LYS A 293 -25.16 -19.84 5.44
C LYS A 293 -23.83 -19.53 4.79
N SER A 294 -23.64 -18.29 4.33
CA SER A 294 -22.38 -17.80 3.75
C SER A 294 -21.18 -17.98 4.68
N PHE A 295 -21.36 -17.96 6.00
CA PHE A 295 -20.27 -18.19 6.95
C PHE A 295 -19.61 -19.56 6.77
N GLY A 296 -20.30 -20.55 6.25
CA GLY A 296 -19.73 -21.87 5.94
C GLY A 296 -18.82 -21.91 4.72
N SER A 297 -18.71 -20.82 3.95
CA SER A 297 -17.89 -20.72 2.73
C SER A 297 -16.88 -19.58 2.74
N MET A 298 -16.72 -18.87 3.87
CA MET A 298 -15.78 -17.76 4.00
C MET A 298 -14.37 -18.25 4.32
N GLU A 299 -13.63 -18.71 3.33
CA GLU A 299 -12.29 -19.32 3.51
C GLU A 299 -11.27 -18.40 4.20
N SER A 300 -11.37 -17.09 4.03
CA SER A 300 -10.49 -16.10 4.68
C SER A 300 -10.90 -15.71 6.11
N LEU A 301 -11.99 -16.27 6.62
CA LEU A 301 -12.51 -15.90 7.94
C LEU A 301 -11.64 -16.53 9.05
N HIS A 302 -11.05 -15.67 9.89
CA HIS A 302 -10.12 -16.08 10.94
C HIS A 302 -10.70 -15.90 12.34
N THR A 303 -11.49 -14.86 12.53
CA THR A 303 -11.92 -14.43 13.87
C THR A 303 -13.38 -14.04 13.85
N VAL A 304 -14.17 -14.64 14.72
CA VAL A 304 -15.61 -14.38 14.86
C VAL A 304 -15.91 -14.13 16.34
N TYR A 305 -16.44 -12.95 16.65
CA TYR A 305 -16.98 -12.59 17.94
C TYR A 305 -18.48 -12.37 17.81
N MET A 306 -19.27 -13.14 18.46
CA MET A 306 -20.73 -13.05 18.49
C MET A 306 -21.30 -13.34 19.87
N ALA A 307 -20.51 -13.10 20.91
CA ALA A 307 -20.94 -13.27 22.28
C ALA A 307 -22.14 -12.38 22.64
N PHE A 308 -22.94 -12.80 23.59
CA PHE A 308 -24.12 -12.07 24.06
C PHE A 308 -25.15 -11.82 22.94
N ASN A 309 -25.46 -12.88 22.17
CA ASN A 309 -26.54 -12.95 21.20
C ASN A 309 -27.56 -14.01 21.60
N GLU A 310 -28.41 -14.38 20.69
CA GLU A 310 -29.45 -15.42 20.89
C GLU A 310 -29.29 -16.58 19.89
N ILE A 311 -28.03 -16.82 19.44
CA ILE A 311 -27.73 -17.80 18.37
C ILE A 311 -28.01 -19.22 18.88
N ASP A 312 -28.85 -19.92 18.18
CA ASP A 312 -29.20 -21.32 18.44
C ASP A 312 -28.69 -22.28 17.36
N THR A 313 -28.34 -21.75 16.17
CA THR A 313 -27.90 -22.56 15.03
C THR A 313 -26.64 -21.96 14.36
N VAL A 314 -25.73 -22.87 14.01
CA VAL A 314 -24.49 -22.57 13.30
C VAL A 314 -24.45 -23.40 12.01
N PRO A 315 -24.15 -22.84 10.84
CA PRO A 315 -24.09 -23.60 9.59
C PRO A 315 -23.01 -24.69 9.67
N GLU A 316 -23.32 -25.90 9.18
CA GLU A 316 -22.39 -27.03 9.22
C GLU A 316 -21.02 -26.72 8.58
N GLY A 317 -20.99 -25.94 7.48
CA GLY A 317 -19.78 -25.54 6.79
C GLY A 317 -18.84 -24.68 7.65
N PHE A 318 -19.35 -23.96 8.65
CA PHE A 318 -18.55 -23.11 9.53
C PHE A 318 -17.43 -23.88 10.24
N TRP A 319 -17.71 -25.12 10.69
CA TRP A 319 -16.74 -25.96 11.38
C TRP A 319 -15.64 -26.54 10.47
N LYS A 320 -15.81 -26.39 9.15
CA LYS A 320 -14.86 -26.86 8.13
C LYS A 320 -13.96 -25.76 7.58
N LEU A 321 -14.11 -24.52 8.09
CA LEU A 321 -13.32 -23.39 7.62
C LEU A 321 -11.82 -23.55 7.97
N PRO A 322 -10.90 -23.45 6.97
CA PRO A 322 -9.49 -23.78 7.16
C PRO A 322 -8.71 -22.78 7.99
N GLU A 323 -9.15 -21.54 8.00
CA GLU A 323 -8.41 -20.42 8.56
C GLU A 323 -8.95 -19.93 9.92
N ILE A 324 -10.05 -20.47 10.40
CA ILE A 324 -10.66 -20.01 11.65
C ILE A 324 -9.83 -20.49 12.85
N TYR A 325 -9.32 -19.56 13.65
CA TYR A 325 -8.55 -19.87 14.86
C TYR A 325 -9.19 -19.31 16.14
N TRP A 326 -10.14 -18.40 16.02
CA TRP A 326 -10.84 -17.84 17.17
C TRP A 326 -12.31 -17.58 16.85
N PHE A 327 -13.18 -18.14 17.65
CA PHE A 327 -14.59 -17.78 17.65
C PHE A 327 -15.13 -17.75 19.08
N ASP A 328 -16.02 -16.81 19.34
CA ASP A 328 -16.67 -16.62 20.62
C ASP A 328 -18.19 -16.54 20.43
N LEU A 329 -18.89 -17.51 20.95
CA LEU A 329 -20.34 -17.62 20.99
C LEU A 329 -20.83 -17.75 22.44
N SER A 330 -20.10 -17.17 23.40
CA SER A 330 -20.45 -17.24 24.82
C SER A 330 -21.77 -16.52 25.08
N THR A 331 -22.56 -17.09 26.01
CA THR A 331 -23.89 -16.60 26.38
C THR A 331 -24.97 -16.70 25.31
N ASP A 332 -24.73 -17.45 24.24
CA ASP A 332 -25.73 -17.79 23.24
C ASP A 332 -26.58 -18.98 23.63
N LYS A 333 -27.70 -19.17 22.90
CA LYS A 333 -28.68 -20.21 23.18
C LYS A 333 -28.37 -21.55 22.50
N LEU A 334 -27.13 -21.82 22.12
CA LEU A 334 -26.75 -23.03 21.40
C LEU A 334 -27.25 -24.26 22.13
N SER A 335 -28.27 -24.91 21.58
CA SER A 335 -28.67 -26.22 21.99
C SER A 335 -27.56 -27.20 21.60
N ARG A 336 -27.02 -27.97 22.57
CA ARG A 336 -26.01 -29.00 22.34
C ARG A 336 -26.54 -30.10 21.40
N THR A 337 -26.42 -29.86 20.11
CA THR A 337 -26.52 -30.92 19.10
C THR A 337 -25.20 -30.89 18.33
N PHE A 338 -24.19 -31.49 18.95
CA PHE A 338 -22.96 -31.90 18.28
C PHE A 338 -23.15 -33.32 17.79
#